data_ff30eed17dad047a09ef82f23d9be14e
#
_entry.id   ff30eed17dad047a09ef82f23d9be14e
#
_cell.length_a   1.000
_cell.length_b   1.000
_cell.length_c   1.000
_cell.angle_alpha   90.00
_cell.angle_beta   90.00
_cell.angle_gamma   90.00
#
_symmetry.space_group_name_H-M   'P 1'
#
loop_
_entity.id
_entity.type
_entity.pdbx_description
1 polymer ?
#
loop_
_entity_poly.entity_id
_entity_poly.type
_entity_poly.pdbx_seq_one_letter_code
_entity_poly.pdbx_strand_id
1 'polypeptide(L)'
;MLYVSTRNTIDTFTAYHALHEAFAPDGGTYVPFHLPEFTGADLLKMREKSSGEAIAEILNLFFGTHLTGWSVDSAIGRTPFKIETLGQRLVIAEVWRNPEGSSKYLIDTLYRLACGDDYAGLQPTGWALIAIQVALLFGIYAATDVSLVEKLDIALPAGDFSDIVAVLYGKAMGLPIGYTICACSESSAIWDFICRGELSTNVNPPVYFEAYVYKTLGAAEVQRYLDACAQKRIFFINEAQQLSVTFDLTAYVVSTQRIDTVIAGMYQSNQYNMDHNAALSYSALQDYRARNGFNKTTLILAKKRSY
;
A
#
# COMPACT_ATOMS: atom_id res chain seq x y z
N MET A 1 -18.62 -3.14 9.92
CA MET A 1 -17.50 -2.43 10.60
C MET A 1 -17.90 -0.98 10.82
N LEU A 2 -17.41 -0.33 11.90
CA LEU A 2 -17.56 1.11 12.12
C LEU A 2 -16.28 1.84 11.75
N TYR A 3 -16.43 3.07 11.33
CA TYR A 3 -15.36 3.96 10.89
C TYR A 3 -15.39 5.27 11.67
N VAL A 4 -14.26 5.94 11.75
CA VAL A 4 -14.11 7.30 12.26
C VAL A 4 -13.37 8.14 11.23
N SER A 5 -13.38 9.45 11.40
CA SER A 5 -12.54 10.35 10.61
C SER A 5 -11.13 10.45 11.21
N THR A 6 -10.11 10.62 10.39
CA THR A 6 -8.76 10.97 10.86
C THR A 6 -8.73 12.28 11.65
N ARG A 7 -9.73 13.15 11.47
CA ARG A 7 -9.85 14.47 12.12
C ARG A 7 -10.80 14.49 13.32
N ASN A 8 -11.75 13.54 13.36
CA ASN A 8 -12.72 13.39 14.45
C ASN A 8 -12.94 11.92 14.75
N THR A 9 -12.47 11.46 15.91
CA THR A 9 -12.58 10.06 16.36
C THR A 9 -13.80 9.79 17.24
N ILE A 10 -14.67 10.80 17.47
CA ILE A 10 -15.87 10.67 18.31
C ILE A 10 -17.04 10.18 17.46
N ASP A 11 -17.25 10.80 16.29
CA ASP A 11 -18.34 10.43 15.40
C ASP A 11 -18.00 9.16 14.65
N THR A 12 -18.95 8.24 14.61
CA THR A 12 -18.80 6.96 13.92
C THR A 12 -19.65 6.92 12.65
N PHE A 13 -19.10 6.27 11.64
CA PHE A 13 -19.69 6.11 10.33
C PHE A 13 -19.83 4.63 9.97
N THR A 14 -20.78 4.33 9.08
CA THR A 14 -20.96 2.96 8.58
C THR A 14 -19.97 2.63 7.46
N ALA A 15 -19.89 1.34 7.14
CA ALA A 15 -19.10 0.87 6.00
C ALA A 15 -19.58 1.46 4.67
N TYR A 16 -20.87 1.82 4.56
CA TYR A 16 -21.42 2.48 3.38
C TYR A 16 -20.72 3.82 3.09
N HIS A 17 -20.59 4.69 4.09
CA HIS A 17 -19.89 5.97 3.93
C HIS A 17 -18.42 5.75 3.51
N ALA A 18 -17.71 4.86 4.20
CA ALA A 18 -16.30 4.57 3.90
C ALA A 18 -16.06 3.95 2.52
N LEU A 19 -17.07 3.28 1.94
CA LEU A 19 -17.04 2.73 0.59
C LEU A 19 -17.37 3.76 -0.49
N HIS A 20 -18.38 4.60 -0.26
CA HIS A 20 -18.97 5.45 -1.30
C HIS A 20 -18.54 6.91 -1.25
N GLU A 21 -17.97 7.38 -0.13
CA GLU A 21 -17.55 8.76 0.07
C GLU A 21 -16.02 8.86 0.15
N ALA A 22 -15.47 9.85 -0.54
CA ALA A 22 -14.02 10.08 -0.56
C ALA A 22 -13.47 10.48 0.82
N PHE A 23 -14.22 11.34 1.54
CA PHE A 23 -13.84 11.92 2.82
C PHE A 23 -15.04 12.03 3.75
N ALA A 24 -14.78 12.02 5.04
CA ALA A 24 -15.76 12.34 6.06
C ALA A 24 -16.23 13.80 5.97
N PRO A 25 -17.37 14.17 6.59
CA PRO A 25 -17.93 15.53 6.54
C PRO A 25 -16.95 16.63 6.99
N ASP A 26 -15.98 16.31 7.85
CA ASP A 26 -14.92 17.21 8.30
C ASP A 26 -13.70 17.26 7.34
N GLY A 27 -13.77 16.57 6.21
CA GLY A 27 -12.72 16.47 5.21
C GLY A 27 -11.59 15.48 5.55
N GLY A 28 -11.69 14.73 6.66
CA GLY A 28 -10.75 13.67 7.02
C GLY A 28 -10.99 12.39 6.25
N THR A 29 -10.00 11.51 6.22
CA THR A 29 -10.13 10.18 5.64
C THR A 29 -10.88 9.26 6.62
N TYR A 30 -11.81 8.46 6.12
CA TYR A 30 -12.39 7.37 6.91
C TYR A 30 -11.32 6.34 7.25
N VAL A 31 -11.30 5.88 8.49
CA VAL A 31 -10.43 4.81 8.95
C VAL A 31 -11.20 3.85 9.88
N PRO A 32 -10.90 2.56 9.91
CA PRO A 32 -11.59 1.61 10.80
C PRO A 32 -11.42 2.01 12.27
N PHE A 33 -12.53 2.00 13.02
CA PHE A 33 -12.51 2.20 14.47
C PHE A 33 -11.79 1.05 15.17
N HIS A 34 -12.07 -0.18 14.74
CA HIS A 34 -11.35 -1.39 15.13
C HIS A 34 -10.83 -2.11 13.89
N LEU A 35 -9.55 -2.40 13.86
CA LEU A 35 -8.93 -3.14 12.76
C LEU A 35 -8.98 -4.64 13.08
N PRO A 36 -9.48 -5.50 12.17
CA PRO A 36 -9.41 -6.94 12.37
C PRO A 36 -7.96 -7.43 12.35
N GLU A 37 -7.63 -8.35 13.23
CA GLU A 37 -6.30 -8.94 13.32
C GLU A 37 -6.35 -10.44 13.00
N PHE A 38 -5.45 -10.89 12.17
CA PHE A 38 -5.27 -12.29 11.79
C PHE A 38 -4.11 -12.89 12.58
N THR A 39 -4.37 -14.00 13.25
CA THR A 39 -3.32 -14.78 13.91
C THR A 39 -2.48 -15.56 12.88
N GLY A 40 -1.34 -16.09 13.30
CA GLY A 40 -0.54 -16.96 12.43
C GLY A 40 -1.34 -18.17 11.90
N ALA A 41 -2.27 -18.73 12.71
CA ALA A 41 -3.15 -19.81 12.27
C ALA A 41 -4.16 -19.37 11.20
N ASP A 42 -4.68 -18.16 11.31
CA ASP A 42 -5.59 -17.60 10.31
C ASP A 42 -4.87 -17.32 9.00
N LEU A 43 -3.63 -16.83 9.08
CA LEU A 43 -2.79 -16.60 7.92
C LEU A 43 -2.39 -17.90 7.22
N LEU A 44 -2.18 -18.99 7.96
CA LEU A 44 -1.98 -20.31 7.36
C LEU A 44 -3.21 -20.76 6.56
N LYS A 45 -4.41 -20.60 7.12
CA LYS A 45 -5.66 -20.89 6.39
C LYS A 45 -5.85 -19.97 5.18
N MET A 46 -5.41 -18.70 5.30
CA MET A 46 -5.46 -17.76 4.18
C MET A 46 -4.64 -18.25 2.97
N ARG A 47 -3.51 -18.92 3.20
CA ARG A 47 -2.68 -19.50 2.14
C ARG A 47 -3.28 -20.73 1.45
N GLU A 48 -4.27 -21.36 2.07
CA GLU A 48 -5.00 -22.48 1.44
C GLU A 48 -6.10 -21.98 0.48
N LYS A 49 -6.39 -20.64 0.51
CA LYS A 49 -7.40 -20.01 -0.32
C LYS A 49 -6.86 -19.57 -1.68
N SER A 50 -7.75 -19.44 -2.65
CA SER A 50 -7.43 -18.70 -3.87
C SER A 50 -7.24 -17.21 -3.57
N SER A 51 -6.56 -16.49 -4.48
CA SER A 51 -6.45 -15.03 -4.37
C SER A 51 -7.81 -14.35 -4.28
N GLY A 52 -8.79 -14.84 -5.04
CA GLY A 52 -10.16 -14.29 -5.02
C GLY A 52 -10.87 -14.52 -3.69
N GLU A 53 -10.69 -15.69 -3.06
CA GLU A 53 -11.24 -15.96 -1.72
C GLU A 53 -10.62 -15.07 -0.65
N ALA A 54 -9.29 -14.89 -0.70
CA ALA A 54 -8.57 -14.00 0.22
C ALA A 54 -9.03 -12.54 0.07
N ILE A 55 -9.15 -12.04 -1.16
CA ILE A 55 -9.62 -10.69 -1.46
C ILE A 55 -11.08 -10.52 -0.99
N ALA A 56 -11.96 -11.48 -1.30
CA ALA A 56 -13.36 -11.44 -0.89
C ALA A 56 -13.50 -11.35 0.64
N GLU A 57 -12.73 -12.14 1.39
CA GLU A 57 -12.76 -12.11 2.85
C GLU A 57 -12.41 -10.74 3.40
N ILE A 58 -11.35 -10.11 2.92
CA ILE A 58 -10.93 -8.79 3.40
C ILE A 58 -11.93 -7.71 3.03
N LEU A 59 -12.47 -7.71 1.81
CA LEU A 59 -13.49 -6.74 1.40
C LEU A 59 -14.80 -6.92 2.20
N ASN A 60 -15.20 -8.17 2.47
CA ASN A 60 -16.36 -8.46 3.31
C ASN A 60 -16.18 -7.96 4.75
N LEU A 61 -14.97 -8.12 5.33
CA LEU A 61 -14.64 -7.59 6.65
C LEU A 61 -14.74 -6.06 6.69
N PHE A 62 -14.19 -5.37 5.69
CA PHE A 62 -14.20 -3.92 5.66
C PHE A 62 -15.59 -3.35 5.36
N PHE A 63 -16.26 -3.85 4.34
CA PHE A 63 -17.47 -3.20 3.81
C PHE A 63 -18.77 -3.91 4.17
N GLY A 64 -18.71 -5.10 4.79
CA GLY A 64 -19.91 -5.89 5.07
C GLY A 64 -20.57 -6.43 3.80
N THR A 65 -19.80 -6.55 2.71
CA THR A 65 -20.26 -7.16 1.46
C THR A 65 -20.40 -8.68 1.62
N HIS A 66 -21.05 -9.34 0.66
CA HIS A 66 -21.20 -10.79 0.62
C HIS A 66 -20.52 -11.40 -0.60
N LEU A 67 -19.31 -10.90 -0.90
CA LEU A 67 -18.50 -11.39 -2.01
C LEU A 67 -18.06 -12.82 -1.75
N THR A 68 -18.08 -13.63 -2.78
CA THR A 68 -17.51 -14.98 -2.79
C THR A 68 -16.20 -15.02 -3.56
N GLY A 69 -15.33 -15.98 -3.29
CA GLY A 69 -14.15 -16.20 -4.11
C GLY A 69 -14.50 -16.34 -5.58
N TRP A 70 -15.60 -17.04 -5.89
CA TRP A 70 -16.08 -17.20 -7.26
C TRP A 70 -16.47 -15.86 -7.91
N SER A 71 -17.15 -14.96 -7.22
CA SER A 71 -17.52 -13.64 -7.75
C SER A 71 -16.30 -12.78 -8.06
N VAL A 72 -15.30 -12.83 -7.17
CA VAL A 72 -14.02 -12.12 -7.37
C VAL A 72 -13.24 -12.77 -8.53
N ASP A 73 -13.04 -14.08 -8.52
CA ASP A 73 -12.32 -14.81 -9.59
C ASP A 73 -12.97 -14.62 -10.97
N SER A 74 -14.31 -14.52 -11.01
CA SER A 74 -15.04 -14.25 -12.26
C SER A 74 -14.79 -12.83 -12.77
N ALA A 75 -14.57 -11.86 -11.88
CA ALA A 75 -14.36 -10.46 -12.22
C ALA A 75 -12.92 -10.13 -12.63
N ILE A 76 -11.94 -10.69 -11.89
CA ILE A 76 -10.52 -10.35 -12.09
C ILE A 76 -9.65 -11.50 -12.62
N GLY A 77 -10.25 -12.67 -12.82
CA GLY A 77 -9.55 -13.90 -13.21
C GLY A 77 -9.06 -14.72 -12.01
N ARG A 78 -8.95 -16.03 -12.18
CA ARG A 78 -8.52 -16.96 -11.12
C ARG A 78 -7.06 -16.78 -10.69
N THR A 79 -6.21 -16.26 -11.57
CA THR A 79 -4.81 -15.95 -11.33
C THR A 79 -4.54 -14.48 -11.64
N PRO A 80 -5.09 -13.54 -10.82
CA PRO A 80 -5.02 -12.11 -11.11
C PRO A 80 -3.60 -11.55 -11.00
N PHE A 81 -2.71 -12.32 -10.37
CA PHE A 81 -1.28 -11.97 -10.22
C PHE A 81 -0.41 -13.07 -10.78
N LYS A 82 0.73 -12.68 -11.36
CA LYS A 82 1.84 -13.60 -11.57
C LYS A 82 2.94 -13.23 -10.56
N ILE A 83 3.39 -14.23 -9.82
CA ILE A 83 4.49 -14.08 -8.88
C ILE A 83 5.77 -14.54 -9.58
N GLU A 84 6.67 -13.61 -9.84
CA GLU A 84 7.98 -13.86 -10.42
C GLU A 84 9.05 -13.82 -9.32
N THR A 85 9.90 -14.83 -9.28
CA THR A 85 11.06 -14.84 -8.38
C THR A 85 12.32 -14.61 -9.22
N LEU A 86 12.97 -13.47 -9.01
CA LEU A 86 14.18 -13.08 -9.74
C LEU A 86 15.40 -13.16 -8.82
N GLY A 87 16.37 -14.00 -9.20
CA GLY A 87 17.52 -14.25 -8.36
C GLY A 87 17.13 -14.88 -7.02
N GLN A 88 17.95 -14.70 -6.00
CA GLN A 88 17.76 -15.42 -4.74
C GLN A 88 16.73 -14.81 -3.78
N ARG A 89 16.36 -13.52 -3.91
CA ARG A 89 15.56 -12.84 -2.88
C ARG A 89 14.74 -11.63 -3.40
N LEU A 90 14.34 -11.66 -4.64
CA LEU A 90 13.44 -10.68 -5.22
C LEU A 90 12.18 -11.37 -5.70
N VAL A 91 11.05 -10.95 -5.16
CA VAL A 91 9.72 -11.40 -5.57
C VAL A 91 9.01 -10.22 -6.21
N ILE A 92 8.49 -10.40 -7.41
CA ILE A 92 7.70 -9.40 -8.10
C ILE A 92 6.29 -9.93 -8.27
N ALA A 93 5.31 -9.21 -7.74
CA ALA A 93 3.91 -9.48 -8.01
C ALA A 93 3.44 -8.61 -9.18
N GLU A 94 3.15 -9.25 -10.30
CA GLU A 94 2.65 -8.58 -11.51
C GLU A 94 1.13 -8.38 -11.40
N VAL A 95 0.72 -7.28 -10.81
CA VAL A 95 -0.70 -6.91 -10.61
C VAL A 95 -1.32 -6.24 -11.83
N TRP A 96 -0.57 -6.15 -12.94
CA TRP A 96 -1.02 -5.62 -14.23
C TRP A 96 -1.54 -6.70 -15.19
N ARG A 97 -1.53 -7.97 -14.84
CA ARG A 97 -1.92 -9.07 -15.73
C ARG A 97 -3.43 -9.15 -15.90
N ASN A 98 -3.95 -8.21 -16.65
CA ASN A 98 -5.35 -8.04 -16.99
C ASN A 98 -5.46 -7.40 -18.40
N PRO A 99 -6.66 -7.31 -19.00
CA PRO A 99 -6.83 -6.77 -20.35
C PRO A 99 -6.25 -5.38 -20.56
N GLU A 100 -6.27 -4.52 -19.54
CA GLU A 100 -5.76 -3.14 -19.64
C GLU A 100 -4.25 -3.02 -19.33
N GLY A 101 -3.61 -4.10 -18.87
CA GLY A 101 -2.19 -4.08 -18.52
C GLY A 101 -1.85 -3.13 -17.37
N SER A 102 -2.75 -2.97 -16.40
CA SER A 102 -2.62 -2.00 -15.31
C SER A 102 -3.28 -2.49 -14.01
N SER A 103 -2.64 -2.21 -12.88
CA SER A 103 -3.24 -2.46 -11.54
C SER A 103 -4.54 -1.67 -11.32
N LYS A 104 -4.69 -0.52 -12.00
CA LYS A 104 -5.90 0.29 -11.95
C LYS A 104 -7.14 -0.53 -12.32
N TYR A 105 -7.05 -1.38 -13.36
CA TYR A 105 -8.15 -2.26 -13.75
C TYR A 105 -8.61 -3.17 -12.61
N LEU A 106 -7.67 -3.76 -11.86
CA LEU A 106 -8.01 -4.62 -10.72
C LEU A 106 -8.71 -3.81 -9.63
N ILE A 107 -8.17 -2.64 -9.31
CA ILE A 107 -8.71 -1.75 -8.28
C ILE A 107 -10.13 -1.30 -8.65
N ASP A 108 -10.34 -0.81 -9.86
CA ASP A 108 -11.65 -0.33 -10.34
C ASP A 108 -12.67 -1.49 -10.40
N THR A 109 -12.24 -2.68 -10.81
CA THR A 109 -13.10 -3.85 -10.88
C THR A 109 -13.54 -4.34 -9.50
N LEU A 110 -12.61 -4.39 -8.54
CA LEU A 110 -12.91 -4.76 -7.15
C LEU A 110 -13.80 -3.72 -6.46
N TYR A 111 -13.57 -2.44 -6.73
CA TYR A 111 -14.43 -1.36 -6.23
C TYR A 111 -15.85 -1.48 -6.75
N ARG A 112 -16.03 -1.65 -8.06
CA ARG A 112 -17.34 -1.86 -8.68
C ARG A 112 -18.04 -3.09 -8.08
N LEU A 113 -17.30 -4.17 -7.86
CA LEU A 113 -17.83 -5.38 -7.26
C LEU A 113 -18.28 -5.15 -5.81
N ALA A 114 -17.51 -4.39 -5.02
CA ALA A 114 -17.84 -4.06 -3.65
C ALA A 114 -19.05 -3.12 -3.54
N CYS A 115 -19.21 -2.16 -4.47
CA CYS A 115 -20.36 -1.26 -4.51
C CYS A 115 -21.65 -1.96 -5.00
N GLY A 116 -21.54 -3.02 -5.81
CA GLY A 116 -22.69 -3.70 -6.37
C GLY A 116 -23.60 -2.75 -7.17
N ASP A 117 -24.91 -2.78 -6.88
CA ASP A 117 -25.91 -1.95 -7.55
C ASP A 117 -25.77 -0.45 -7.25
N ASP A 118 -25.08 -0.08 -6.15
CA ASP A 118 -24.83 1.31 -5.76
C ASP A 118 -23.62 1.94 -6.49
N TYR A 119 -23.01 1.23 -7.44
CA TYR A 119 -21.86 1.74 -8.18
C TYR A 119 -22.24 2.94 -9.08
N ALA A 120 -21.72 4.11 -8.75
CA ALA A 120 -22.02 5.37 -9.43
C ALA A 120 -21.05 5.72 -10.59
N GLY A 121 -20.23 4.78 -11.06
CA GLY A 121 -19.24 5.04 -12.11
C GLY A 121 -18.00 5.81 -11.66
N LEU A 122 -17.83 6.01 -10.35
CA LEU A 122 -16.69 6.70 -9.76
C LEU A 122 -15.51 5.76 -9.54
N GLN A 123 -14.33 6.34 -9.35
CA GLN A 123 -13.13 5.61 -8.97
C GLN A 123 -13.00 5.54 -7.44
N PRO A 124 -12.41 4.47 -6.89
CA PRO A 124 -12.18 4.40 -5.46
C PRO A 124 -11.21 5.48 -5.00
N THR A 125 -11.56 6.15 -3.93
CA THR A 125 -10.77 7.17 -3.25
C THR A 125 -10.89 6.98 -1.73
N GLY A 126 -10.15 7.74 -0.95
CA GLY A 126 -10.21 7.65 0.50
C GLY A 126 -9.94 6.24 1.00
N TRP A 127 -10.75 5.81 1.98
CA TRP A 127 -10.61 4.48 2.56
C TRP A 127 -10.90 3.35 1.57
N ALA A 128 -11.82 3.54 0.62
CA ALA A 128 -12.16 2.51 -0.36
C ALA A 128 -10.91 2.06 -1.16
N LEU A 129 -10.08 3.01 -1.59
CA LEU A 129 -8.83 2.68 -2.28
C LEU A 129 -7.86 1.93 -1.36
N ILE A 130 -7.63 2.43 -0.15
CA ILE A 130 -6.73 1.79 0.82
C ILE A 130 -7.19 0.35 1.13
N ALA A 131 -8.48 0.16 1.39
CA ALA A 131 -9.05 -1.15 1.71
C ALA A 131 -8.89 -2.17 0.57
N ILE A 132 -9.10 -1.73 -0.68
CA ILE A 132 -8.89 -2.58 -1.86
C ILE A 132 -7.40 -2.94 -2.00
N GLN A 133 -6.49 -1.99 -1.79
CA GLN A 133 -5.06 -2.27 -1.81
C GLN A 133 -4.65 -3.24 -0.69
N VAL A 134 -5.22 -3.13 0.51
CA VAL A 134 -5.04 -4.11 1.59
C VAL A 134 -5.54 -5.49 1.15
N ALA A 135 -6.74 -5.58 0.57
CA ALA A 135 -7.28 -6.84 0.07
C ALA A 135 -6.38 -7.47 -1.01
N LEU A 136 -5.82 -6.66 -1.91
CA LEU A 136 -4.85 -7.11 -2.91
C LEU A 136 -3.57 -7.66 -2.25
N LEU A 137 -3.06 -7.05 -1.18
CA LEU A 137 -1.90 -7.57 -0.44
C LEU A 137 -2.18 -8.95 0.17
N PHE A 138 -3.39 -9.18 0.71
CA PHE A 138 -3.80 -10.50 1.19
C PHE A 138 -3.96 -11.51 0.05
N GLY A 139 -4.49 -11.10 -1.10
CA GLY A 139 -4.56 -11.93 -2.30
C GLY A 139 -3.18 -12.32 -2.84
N ILE A 140 -2.23 -11.39 -2.84
CA ILE A 140 -0.82 -11.65 -3.22
C ILE A 140 -0.16 -12.59 -2.20
N TYR A 141 -0.41 -12.37 -0.89
CA TYR A 141 0.09 -13.25 0.16
C TYR A 141 -0.41 -14.69 -0.01
N ALA A 142 -1.70 -14.89 -0.33
CA ALA A 142 -2.26 -16.21 -0.61
C ALA A 142 -1.62 -16.87 -1.84
N ALA A 143 -1.25 -16.09 -2.86
CA ALA A 143 -0.61 -16.56 -4.09
C ALA A 143 0.91 -16.78 -3.96
N THR A 144 1.55 -16.28 -2.90
CA THR A 144 3.02 -16.29 -2.77
C THR A 144 3.48 -17.45 -1.92
N ASP A 145 4.47 -18.20 -2.41
CA ASP A 145 5.09 -19.33 -1.66
C ASP A 145 6.20 -18.87 -0.70
N VAL A 146 5.88 -17.94 0.18
CA VAL A 146 6.80 -17.41 1.20
C VAL A 146 6.50 -18.05 2.56
N SER A 147 7.52 -18.48 3.28
CA SER A 147 7.36 -19.04 4.63
C SER A 147 6.82 -17.99 5.59
N LEU A 148 5.86 -18.37 6.43
CA LEU A 148 5.31 -17.53 7.51
C LEU A 148 6.34 -17.14 8.58
N VAL A 149 7.42 -17.90 8.69
CA VAL A 149 8.49 -17.67 9.68
C VAL A 149 9.38 -16.52 9.24
N GLU A 150 9.50 -16.26 7.94
CA GLU A 150 10.30 -15.18 7.39
C GLU A 150 9.41 -13.97 7.04
N LYS A 151 9.64 -12.84 7.71
CA LYS A 151 9.00 -11.58 7.33
C LYS A 151 9.53 -11.12 5.98
N LEU A 152 8.61 -10.81 5.09
CA LEU A 152 8.88 -10.28 3.74
C LEU A 152 9.05 -8.77 3.80
N ASP A 153 10.19 -8.24 3.35
CA ASP A 153 10.30 -6.79 3.14
C ASP A 153 9.51 -6.39 1.90
N ILE A 154 9.07 -5.14 1.83
CA ILE A 154 8.36 -4.61 0.65
C ILE A 154 8.99 -3.30 0.20
N ALA A 155 9.22 -3.15 -1.11
CA ALA A 155 9.71 -1.91 -1.69
C ALA A 155 8.64 -1.30 -2.60
N LEU A 156 8.31 -0.02 -2.37
CA LEU A 156 7.22 0.69 -3.01
C LEU A 156 7.62 2.13 -3.35
N PRO A 157 7.09 2.71 -4.44
CA PRO A 157 7.24 4.14 -4.68
C PRO A 157 6.46 4.94 -3.62
N ALA A 158 6.94 6.14 -3.28
CA ALA A 158 6.22 7.07 -2.39
C ALA A 158 4.84 7.42 -2.97
N GLY A 159 4.77 7.77 -4.24
CA GLY A 159 3.53 8.04 -4.96
C GLY A 159 2.60 8.99 -4.22
N ASP A 160 1.31 8.67 -4.18
CA ASP A 160 0.29 9.37 -3.40
C ASP A 160 0.19 8.87 -1.94
N PHE A 161 1.08 7.97 -1.53
CA PHE A 161 1.17 7.32 -0.22
C PHE A 161 0.10 6.26 0.07
N SER A 162 -0.86 6.01 -0.81
CA SER A 162 -1.91 5.02 -0.58
C SER A 162 -1.37 3.61 -0.37
N ASP A 163 -0.37 3.18 -1.17
CA ASP A 163 0.26 1.86 -1.04
C ASP A 163 1.00 1.70 0.30
N ILE A 164 1.71 2.75 0.74
CA ILE A 164 2.41 2.74 2.04
C ILE A 164 1.40 2.60 3.17
N VAL A 165 0.30 3.34 3.12
CA VAL A 165 -0.79 3.24 4.10
C VAL A 165 -1.43 1.84 4.06
N ALA A 166 -1.69 1.28 2.88
CA ALA A 166 -2.22 -0.07 2.76
C ALA A 166 -1.29 -1.12 3.37
N VAL A 167 0.03 -0.99 3.18
CA VAL A 167 1.03 -1.87 3.81
C VAL A 167 0.99 -1.76 5.32
N LEU A 168 0.88 -0.54 5.88
CA LEU A 168 0.76 -0.33 7.34
C LEU A 168 -0.49 -1.03 7.90
N TYR A 169 -1.62 -0.92 7.22
CA TYR A 169 -2.85 -1.59 7.64
C TYR A 169 -2.76 -3.11 7.48
N GLY A 170 -2.25 -3.61 6.36
CA GLY A 170 -2.02 -5.04 6.14
C GLY A 170 -1.09 -5.65 7.19
N LYS A 171 -0.02 -4.94 7.56
CA LYS A 171 0.90 -5.34 8.63
C LYS A 171 0.21 -5.35 10.00
N ALA A 172 -0.57 -4.31 10.30
CA ALA A 172 -1.34 -4.23 11.55
C ALA A 172 -2.44 -5.31 11.61
N MET A 173 -2.93 -5.80 10.47
CA MET A 173 -3.84 -6.94 10.38
C MET A 173 -3.14 -8.31 10.47
N GLY A 174 -1.81 -8.34 10.56
CA GLY A 174 -1.05 -9.57 10.78
C GLY A 174 -0.23 -10.07 9.58
N LEU A 175 -0.30 -9.43 8.40
CA LEU A 175 0.56 -9.84 7.28
C LEU A 175 2.04 -9.81 7.71
N PRO A 176 2.82 -10.87 7.38
CA PRO A 176 4.21 -10.99 7.79
C PRO A 176 5.13 -10.07 6.97
N ILE A 177 4.85 -8.76 7.03
CA ILE A 177 5.63 -7.72 6.38
C ILE A 177 6.70 -7.22 7.36
N GLY A 178 7.95 -7.20 6.92
CA GLY A 178 9.08 -6.66 7.63
C GLY A 178 9.23 -5.15 7.41
N TYR A 179 10.37 -4.76 6.85
CA TYR A 179 10.65 -3.37 6.49
C TYR A 179 9.91 -2.95 5.23
N THR A 180 9.43 -1.69 5.24
CA THR A 180 8.92 -1.01 4.06
C THR A 180 10.00 -0.07 3.54
N ILE A 181 10.40 -0.24 2.28
CA ILE A 181 11.42 0.56 1.61
C ILE A 181 10.70 1.52 0.66
N CYS A 182 10.65 2.79 1.03
CA CYS A 182 9.99 3.84 0.26
C CYS A 182 10.97 4.40 -0.79
N ALA A 183 10.62 4.25 -2.05
CA ALA A 183 11.38 4.80 -3.16
C ALA A 183 10.86 6.19 -3.52
N CYS A 184 11.70 7.20 -3.36
CA CYS A 184 11.40 8.59 -3.62
C CYS A 184 12.10 9.05 -4.90
N SER A 185 11.41 9.85 -5.72
CA SER A 185 12.06 10.62 -6.79
C SER A 185 12.92 11.76 -6.20
N GLU A 186 13.76 12.35 -7.01
CA GLU A 186 14.54 13.52 -6.62
C GLU A 186 13.66 14.65 -6.09
N SER A 187 14.13 15.35 -5.07
CA SER A 187 13.41 16.46 -4.39
C SER A 187 12.12 16.06 -3.69
N SER A 188 12.05 14.86 -3.14
CA SER A 188 10.86 14.38 -2.44
C SER A 188 10.78 14.91 -1.01
N ALA A 189 9.74 15.69 -0.68
CA ALA A 189 9.43 16.10 0.70
C ALA A 189 9.17 14.91 1.63
N ILE A 190 8.77 13.77 1.08
CA ILE A 190 8.56 12.52 1.83
C ILE A 190 9.89 11.94 2.32
N TRP A 191 10.95 12.06 1.53
CA TRP A 191 12.28 11.64 1.98
C TRP A 191 12.74 12.47 3.19
N ASP A 192 12.56 13.80 3.15
CA ASP A 192 12.89 14.68 4.27
C ASP A 192 12.07 14.32 5.51
N PHE A 193 10.78 14.02 5.36
CA PHE A 193 9.95 13.58 6.48
C PHE A 193 10.43 12.26 7.09
N ILE A 194 10.65 11.23 6.28
CA ILE A 194 11.06 9.91 6.79
C ILE A 194 12.47 9.99 7.40
N CYS A 195 13.40 10.70 6.76
CA CYS A 195 14.80 10.72 7.18
C CYS A 195 15.13 11.79 8.23
N ARG A 196 14.37 12.91 8.26
CA ARG A 196 14.66 14.07 9.13
C ARG A 196 13.52 14.48 10.04
N GLY A 197 12.33 13.93 9.87
CA GLY A 197 11.15 14.34 10.61
C GLY A 197 10.53 15.67 10.15
N GLU A 198 10.84 16.13 8.94
CA GLU A 198 10.47 17.45 8.42
C GLU A 198 9.70 17.31 7.10
N LEU A 199 8.44 17.74 7.08
CA LEU A 199 7.66 17.79 5.84
C LEU A 199 7.40 19.24 5.45
N SER A 200 7.91 19.67 4.30
CA SER A 200 7.52 20.96 3.70
C SER A 200 6.10 20.88 3.17
N THR A 201 5.22 21.75 3.66
CA THR A 201 3.83 21.86 3.20
C THR A 201 3.63 22.94 2.13
N ASN A 202 4.69 23.59 1.67
CA ASN A 202 4.66 24.55 0.56
C ASN A 202 4.35 23.90 -0.79
N VAL A 203 4.66 22.62 -0.93
CA VAL A 203 4.20 21.76 -2.03
C VAL A 203 3.08 20.87 -1.49
N ASN A 204 2.12 20.51 -2.34
CA ASN A 204 1.02 19.67 -1.91
C ASN A 204 1.56 18.33 -1.40
N PRO A 205 1.34 17.98 -0.12
CA PRO A 205 1.69 16.67 0.39
C PRO A 205 0.95 15.56 -0.38
N PRO A 206 1.42 14.32 -0.34
CA PRO A 206 0.71 13.19 -0.91
C PRO A 206 -0.70 13.08 -0.32
N VAL A 207 -1.68 12.70 -1.14
CA VAL A 207 -3.11 12.68 -0.79
C VAL A 207 -3.39 11.86 0.48
N TYR A 208 -2.70 10.73 0.63
CA TYR A 208 -2.92 9.81 1.75
C TYR A 208 -1.95 10.00 2.93
N PHE A 209 -1.20 11.11 2.92
CA PHE A 209 -0.24 11.39 4.00
C PHE A 209 -0.92 11.65 5.34
N GLU A 210 -2.11 12.28 5.36
CA GLU A 210 -2.91 12.46 6.57
C GLU A 210 -3.29 11.11 7.21
N ALA A 211 -3.72 10.14 6.40
CA ALA A 211 -4.05 8.80 6.88
C ALA A 211 -2.80 8.07 7.44
N TYR A 212 -1.64 8.31 6.84
CA TYR A 212 -0.35 7.82 7.36
C TYR A 212 -0.02 8.44 8.73
N VAL A 213 -0.11 9.76 8.86
CA VAL A 213 0.12 10.47 10.14
C VAL A 213 -0.82 9.95 11.21
N TYR A 214 -2.12 9.81 10.90
CA TYR A 214 -3.10 9.24 11.82
C TYR A 214 -2.70 7.85 12.32
N LYS A 215 -2.37 6.94 11.39
CA LYS A 215 -2.06 5.54 11.71
C LYS A 215 -0.76 5.40 12.51
N THR A 216 0.23 6.24 12.23
CA THR A 216 1.59 6.13 12.81
C THR A 216 1.76 6.98 14.07
N LEU A 217 1.19 8.18 14.09
CA LEU A 217 1.43 9.18 15.12
C LEU A 217 0.17 9.56 15.91
N GLY A 218 -1.01 9.21 15.43
CA GLY A 218 -2.30 9.44 16.11
C GLY A 218 -3.00 10.74 15.71
N ALA A 219 -4.26 10.89 16.18
CA ALA A 219 -5.14 11.99 15.82
C ALA A 219 -4.63 13.38 16.21
N ALA A 220 -3.93 13.50 17.33
CA ALA A 220 -3.36 14.79 17.76
C ALA A 220 -2.33 15.35 16.76
N GLU A 221 -1.54 14.47 16.15
CA GLU A 221 -0.54 14.86 15.15
C GLU A 221 -1.20 15.21 13.81
N VAL A 222 -2.35 14.63 13.49
CA VAL A 222 -3.14 15.05 12.32
C VAL A 222 -3.53 16.53 12.42
N GLN A 223 -3.99 17.00 13.58
CA GLN A 223 -4.33 18.40 13.77
C GLN A 223 -3.11 19.31 13.58
N ARG A 224 -1.96 18.94 14.15
CA ARG A 224 -0.70 19.69 13.95
C ARG A 224 -0.26 19.72 12.49
N TYR A 225 -0.42 18.63 11.78
CA TYR A 225 -0.15 18.52 10.35
C TYR A 225 -1.06 19.44 9.54
N LEU A 226 -2.37 19.45 9.82
CA LEU A 226 -3.34 20.30 9.14
C LEU A 226 -3.06 21.79 9.39
N ASP A 227 -2.70 22.16 10.63
CA ASP A 227 -2.33 23.53 10.98
C ASP A 227 -1.06 23.97 10.21
N ALA A 228 -0.08 23.07 10.06
CA ALA A 228 1.10 23.34 9.26
C ALA A 228 0.74 23.54 7.78
N CYS A 229 -0.14 22.69 7.23
CA CYS A 229 -0.62 22.82 5.85
C CYS A 229 -1.36 24.17 5.61
N ALA A 230 -2.29 24.54 6.51
CA ALA A 230 -3.05 25.78 6.42
C ALA A 230 -2.15 27.02 6.45
N GLN A 231 -1.05 26.95 7.19
CA GLN A 231 -0.09 28.06 7.37
C GLN A 231 1.10 27.98 6.40
N LYS A 232 1.14 26.96 5.52
CA LYS A 232 2.26 26.70 4.60
C LYS A 232 3.63 26.64 5.33
N ARG A 233 3.66 25.96 6.47
CA ARG A 233 4.86 25.79 7.29
C ARG A 233 5.43 24.39 7.14
N ILE A 234 6.59 24.16 7.73
CA ILE A 234 7.14 22.81 7.87
C ILE A 234 6.41 22.10 9.01
N PHE A 235 5.91 20.89 8.75
CA PHE A 235 5.41 19.99 9.77
C PHE A 235 6.60 19.22 10.35
N PHE A 236 6.81 19.35 11.65
CA PHE A 236 7.90 18.70 12.38
C PHE A 236 7.38 17.62 13.32
N ILE A 237 8.10 16.54 13.40
CA ILE A 237 7.92 15.51 14.43
C ILE A 237 9.15 15.46 15.34
N ASN A 238 8.95 15.07 16.60
CA ASN A 238 10.05 14.94 17.54
C ASN A 238 10.83 13.64 17.34
N GLU A 239 11.96 13.48 18.05
CA GLU A 239 12.84 12.32 17.91
C GLU A 239 12.13 10.98 18.23
N ALA A 240 11.29 10.93 19.26
CA ALA A 240 10.53 9.72 19.60
C ALA A 240 9.52 9.34 18.50
N GLN A 241 8.86 10.34 17.91
CA GLN A 241 7.98 10.14 16.77
C GLN A 241 8.76 9.73 15.52
N GLN A 242 9.94 10.29 15.31
CA GLN A 242 10.84 9.91 14.22
C GLN A 242 11.25 8.44 14.34
N LEU A 243 11.57 7.97 15.55
CA LEU A 243 11.85 6.55 15.80
C LEU A 243 10.63 5.67 15.46
N SER A 244 9.42 6.11 15.76
CA SER A 244 8.18 5.39 15.40
C SER A 244 8.01 5.30 13.89
N VAL A 245 8.31 6.37 13.14
CA VAL A 245 8.28 6.39 11.67
C VAL A 245 9.34 5.43 11.09
N THR A 246 10.57 5.51 11.58
CA THR A 246 11.70 4.75 11.02
C THR A 246 11.79 3.31 11.51
N PHE A 247 10.96 2.92 12.48
CA PHE A 247 10.91 1.56 13.00
C PHE A 247 10.63 0.52 11.92
N ASP A 248 9.72 0.84 11.00
CA ASP A 248 9.25 -0.04 9.94
C ASP A 248 9.38 0.52 8.53
N LEU A 249 9.79 1.78 8.39
CA LEU A 249 9.85 2.51 7.11
C LEU A 249 11.22 3.18 6.95
N THR A 250 11.79 3.04 5.78
CA THR A 250 12.99 3.77 5.36
C THR A 250 12.78 4.34 3.96
N ALA A 251 13.50 5.40 3.60
CA ALA A 251 13.36 6.05 2.30
C ALA A 251 14.70 6.25 1.59
N TYR A 252 14.66 6.09 0.27
CA TYR A 252 15.82 6.30 -0.62
C TYR A 252 15.40 7.14 -1.81
N VAL A 253 16.25 8.12 -2.15
CA VAL A 253 16.08 8.95 -3.35
C VAL A 253 16.75 8.26 -4.52
N VAL A 254 16.02 8.17 -5.63
CA VAL A 254 16.49 7.52 -6.86
C VAL A 254 16.37 8.49 -8.03
N SER A 255 17.45 8.65 -8.81
CA SER A 255 17.44 9.47 -10.01
C SER A 255 16.79 8.75 -11.20
N THR A 256 16.23 9.52 -12.12
CA THR A 256 15.63 9.00 -13.35
C THR A 256 16.63 8.19 -14.17
N GLN A 257 17.87 8.67 -14.29
CA GLN A 257 18.93 7.97 -15.02
C GLN A 257 19.21 6.57 -14.43
N ARG A 258 19.12 6.43 -13.11
CA ARG A 258 19.31 5.13 -12.46
C ARG A 258 18.17 4.17 -12.75
N ILE A 259 16.94 4.66 -12.82
CA ILE A 259 15.77 3.84 -13.18
C ILE A 259 15.96 3.23 -14.57
N ASP A 260 16.34 4.01 -15.56
CA ASP A 260 16.59 3.54 -16.93
C ASP A 260 17.70 2.48 -16.97
N THR A 261 18.77 2.70 -16.19
CA THR A 261 19.88 1.74 -16.06
C THR A 261 19.42 0.42 -15.47
N VAL A 262 18.55 0.47 -14.45
CA VAL A 262 17.98 -0.71 -13.79
C VAL A 262 17.06 -1.48 -14.73
N ILE A 263 16.19 -0.80 -15.48
CA ILE A 263 15.32 -1.44 -16.49
C ILE A 263 16.17 -2.20 -17.51
N ALA A 264 17.15 -1.56 -18.09
CA ALA A 264 18.05 -2.17 -19.07
C ALA A 264 18.82 -3.36 -18.48
N GLY A 265 19.39 -3.21 -17.29
CA GLY A 265 20.13 -4.27 -16.59
C GLY A 265 19.27 -5.47 -16.22
N MET A 266 18.03 -5.24 -15.79
CA MET A 266 17.10 -6.31 -15.45
C MET A 266 16.69 -7.11 -16.69
N TYR A 267 16.47 -6.43 -17.81
CA TYR A 267 16.21 -7.12 -19.07
C TYR A 267 17.41 -7.97 -19.53
N GLN A 268 18.62 -7.42 -19.45
CA GLN A 268 19.85 -8.12 -19.88
C GLN A 268 20.14 -9.36 -19.01
N SER A 269 19.97 -9.25 -17.70
CA SER A 269 20.35 -10.32 -16.75
C SER A 269 19.26 -11.36 -16.52
N ASN A 270 17.99 -10.97 -16.57
CA ASN A 270 16.86 -11.84 -16.19
C ASN A 270 15.81 -11.97 -17.31
N GLN A 271 15.96 -11.30 -18.44
CA GLN A 271 14.97 -11.22 -19.52
C GLN A 271 13.60 -10.71 -19.01
N TYR A 272 13.64 -9.85 -17.96
CA TYR A 272 12.45 -9.31 -17.32
C TYR A 272 12.29 -7.82 -17.65
N ASN A 273 11.13 -7.48 -18.26
CA ASN A 273 10.74 -6.11 -18.54
C ASN A 273 10.09 -5.49 -17.30
N MET A 274 10.85 -4.69 -16.56
CA MET A 274 10.39 -4.02 -15.35
C MET A 274 9.71 -2.69 -15.70
N ASP A 275 8.53 -2.42 -15.11
CA ASP A 275 7.92 -1.10 -15.24
C ASP A 275 8.68 -0.04 -14.42
N HIS A 276 8.45 1.24 -14.76
CA HIS A 276 9.17 2.37 -14.15
C HIS A 276 9.06 2.39 -12.62
N ASN A 277 7.86 2.13 -12.06
CA ASN A 277 7.64 2.14 -10.61
C ASN A 277 8.30 0.95 -9.92
N ALA A 278 8.28 -0.22 -10.55
CA ALA A 278 9.00 -1.38 -10.06
C ALA A 278 10.52 -1.16 -10.11
N ALA A 279 11.04 -0.52 -11.17
CA ALA A 279 12.45 -0.18 -11.28
C ALA A 279 12.89 0.89 -10.27
N LEU A 280 12.05 1.89 -10.01
CA LEU A 280 12.25 2.87 -8.94
C LEU A 280 12.36 2.16 -7.58
N SER A 281 11.42 1.25 -7.28
CA SER A 281 11.39 0.48 -6.03
C SER A 281 12.61 -0.44 -5.90
N TYR A 282 13.01 -1.10 -6.99
CA TYR A 282 14.17 -1.97 -6.99
C TYR A 282 15.48 -1.20 -6.83
N SER A 283 15.59 0.00 -7.40
CA SER A 283 16.76 0.88 -7.19
C SER A 283 16.91 1.27 -5.72
N ALA A 284 15.81 1.65 -5.06
CA ALA A 284 15.80 1.94 -3.62
C ALA A 284 16.17 0.71 -2.79
N LEU A 285 15.68 -0.48 -3.16
CA LEU A 285 16.03 -1.75 -2.54
C LEU A 285 17.53 -2.05 -2.66
N GLN A 286 18.14 -1.79 -3.81
CA GLN A 286 19.58 -1.97 -3.98
C GLN A 286 20.39 -1.08 -3.02
N ASP A 287 19.97 0.19 -2.84
CA ASP A 287 20.63 1.11 -1.90
C ASP A 287 20.42 0.68 -0.43
N TYR A 288 19.21 0.24 -0.09
CA TYR A 288 18.92 -0.33 1.22
C TYR A 288 19.84 -1.52 1.54
N ARG A 289 19.95 -2.46 0.61
CA ARG A 289 20.81 -3.65 0.76
C ARG A 289 22.28 -3.30 0.86
N ALA A 290 22.75 -2.37 0.05
CA ALA A 290 24.14 -1.92 0.08
C ALA A 290 24.54 -1.26 1.40
N ARG A 291 23.62 -0.52 2.03
CA ARG A 291 23.88 0.18 3.31
C ARG A 291 23.75 -0.72 4.53
N ASN A 292 22.80 -1.65 4.51
CA ASN A 292 22.42 -2.40 5.70
C ASN A 292 22.96 -3.84 5.71
N GLY A 293 23.59 -4.30 4.63
CA GLY A 293 24.09 -5.67 4.51
C GLY A 293 23.01 -6.75 4.59
N PHE A 294 21.73 -6.37 4.60
CA PHE A 294 20.60 -7.30 4.71
C PHE A 294 20.27 -7.92 3.36
N ASN A 295 19.96 -9.19 3.39
CA ASN A 295 19.57 -9.94 2.20
C ASN A 295 18.27 -10.71 2.46
N LYS A 296 17.22 -9.99 2.88
CA LYS A 296 15.89 -10.55 3.05
C LYS A 296 15.15 -10.58 1.72
N THR A 297 14.23 -11.54 1.62
CA THR A 297 13.30 -11.57 0.49
C THR A 297 12.44 -10.31 0.48
N THR A 298 12.36 -9.66 -0.67
CA THR A 298 11.65 -8.39 -0.81
C THR A 298 10.64 -8.49 -1.94
N LEU A 299 9.41 -8.07 -1.65
CA LEU A 299 8.31 -7.96 -2.60
C LEU A 299 8.34 -6.59 -3.28
N ILE A 300 8.13 -6.59 -4.59
CA ILE A 300 7.87 -5.40 -5.40
C ILE A 300 6.56 -5.62 -6.16
N LEU A 301 5.74 -4.58 -6.25
CA LEU A 301 4.51 -4.60 -7.05
C LEU A 301 4.80 -4.00 -8.43
N ALA A 302 4.71 -4.82 -9.47
CA ALA A 302 4.71 -4.35 -10.86
C ALA A 302 3.28 -3.99 -11.25
N LYS A 303 3.03 -2.70 -11.52
CA LYS A 303 1.69 -2.13 -11.67
C LYS A 303 1.26 -1.86 -13.11
N LYS A 304 2.20 -1.85 -14.04
CA LYS A 304 1.94 -1.62 -15.46
C LYS A 304 2.68 -2.64 -16.31
N ARG A 305 2.08 -2.95 -17.47
CA ARG A 305 2.76 -3.71 -18.51
C ARG A 305 3.91 -2.86 -19.09
N SER A 306 5.10 -3.43 -19.13
CA SER A 306 6.26 -2.85 -19.85
C SER A 306 6.34 -3.51 -21.22
N TYR A 307 6.57 -2.73 -22.26
CA TYR A 307 6.72 -3.17 -23.65
C TYR A 307 8.19 -3.28 -24.03
#